data_3dc5b7a3e57a293b894bdb3cd00debf8
#
_entry.id   3dc5b7a3e57a293b894bdb3cd00debf8
#
_cell.length_a   1.000
_cell.length_b   1.000
_cell.length_c   1.000
_cell.angle_alpha   90.00
_cell.angle_beta   90.00
_cell.angle_gamma   90.00
#
_symmetry.space_group_name_H-M   'P 1'
#
loop_
_entity.id
_entity.type
_entity.pdbx_description
1 polymer ?
#
loop_
_entity_poly.entity_id
_entity_poly.type
_entity_poly.pdbx_seq_one_letter_code
_entity_poly.pdbx_strand_id
1 'polypeptide(L)'
;MKEQIKNTELIEALVNKARAGDKDALTKLYGGFRDKIYRYVFFKCGNHADAEDITNEVFLRMIQSIANFQWKGIGFSSWLFRIASNLVIDYYRNKSRRNTESIKERDYIGETNWEQISEFLDNRDLFQVIYKNTDYLTQLQKEVVNLRFIGDLSLKETAEAMAKNVNSVKAIQHAAIKKLKEKVKENQKRNILQKLPQD
;
A
#
# COMPACT_ATOMS: atom_id res chain seq x y z
N MET A 1 -14.67 17.00 -1.41
CA MET A 1 -14.18 17.59 -2.70
C MET A 1 -13.31 18.83 -2.49
N LYS A 2 -13.75 19.87 -1.75
CA LYS A 2 -12.93 21.09 -1.49
C LYS A 2 -11.63 20.81 -0.69
N GLU A 3 -11.64 19.88 0.22
CA GLU A 3 -10.48 19.52 1.05
C GLU A 3 -9.41 18.73 0.28
N GLN A 4 -9.83 17.85 -0.64
CA GLN A 4 -8.93 17.12 -1.55
C GLN A 4 -8.25 18.06 -2.57
N ILE A 5 -8.96 19.07 -3.07
CA ILE A 5 -8.39 20.06 -4.01
C ILE A 5 -7.31 20.88 -3.30
N LYS A 6 -7.56 21.36 -2.07
CA LYS A 6 -6.55 22.08 -1.28
C LYS A 6 -5.30 21.25 -0.99
N ASN A 7 -5.47 19.94 -0.76
CA ASN A 7 -4.34 19.05 -0.52
C ASN A 7 -3.51 18.81 -1.80
N THR A 8 -4.16 18.73 -2.97
CA THR A 8 -3.46 18.56 -4.25
C THR A 8 -2.62 19.79 -4.59
N GLU A 9 -3.18 21.00 -4.47
CA GLU A 9 -2.47 22.26 -4.73
C GLU A 9 -1.27 22.44 -3.78
N LEU A 10 -1.43 22.07 -2.52
CA LEU A 10 -0.35 22.13 -1.54
C LEU A 10 0.79 21.15 -1.92
N ILE A 11 0.44 19.93 -2.31
CA ILE A 11 1.44 18.93 -2.75
C ILE A 11 2.17 19.43 -4.00
N GLU A 12 1.45 20.00 -4.97
CA GLU A 12 2.04 20.58 -6.18
C GLU A 12 3.03 21.69 -5.86
N ALA A 13 2.66 22.61 -4.96
CA ALA A 13 3.54 23.68 -4.52
C ALA A 13 4.80 23.14 -3.83
N LEU A 14 4.67 22.14 -2.95
CA LEU A 14 5.79 21.50 -2.27
C LEU A 14 6.70 20.77 -3.25
N VAL A 15 6.14 20.02 -4.20
CA VAL A 15 6.92 19.30 -5.21
C VAL A 15 7.71 20.27 -6.10
N ASN A 16 7.09 21.39 -6.53
CA ASN A 16 7.80 22.38 -7.33
C ASN A 16 8.97 23.04 -6.57
N LYS A 17 8.82 23.32 -5.27
CA LYS A 17 9.90 23.79 -4.41
C LYS A 17 11.00 22.73 -4.22
N ALA A 18 10.61 21.49 -3.94
CA ALA A 18 11.54 20.38 -3.76
C ALA A 18 12.35 20.10 -5.03
N ARG A 19 11.75 20.22 -6.23
CA ARG A 19 12.46 20.15 -7.52
C ARG A 19 13.52 21.22 -7.68
N ALA A 20 13.33 22.39 -7.06
CA ALA A 20 14.30 23.48 -7.04
C ALA A 20 15.35 23.32 -5.91
N GLY A 21 15.32 22.19 -5.17
CA GLY A 21 16.30 21.90 -4.13
C GLY A 21 15.92 22.41 -2.73
N ASP A 22 14.68 22.86 -2.51
CA ASP A 22 14.19 23.31 -1.21
C ASP A 22 14.11 22.14 -0.22
N LYS A 23 14.96 22.17 0.82
CA LYS A 23 15.06 21.13 1.84
C LYS A 23 13.83 21.07 2.76
N ASP A 24 13.22 22.21 3.03
CA ASP A 24 12.01 22.27 3.87
C ASP A 24 10.82 21.64 3.14
N ALA A 25 10.71 21.86 1.84
CA ALA A 25 9.71 21.21 1.01
C ALA A 25 9.92 19.67 0.96
N LEU A 26 11.16 19.20 0.83
CA LEU A 26 11.51 17.78 0.91
C LEU A 26 11.11 17.17 2.26
N THR A 27 11.42 17.87 3.37
CA THR A 27 11.05 17.44 4.73
C THR A 27 9.54 17.33 4.90
N LYS A 28 8.78 18.30 4.38
CA LYS A 28 7.32 18.28 4.43
C LYS A 28 6.72 17.15 3.59
N LEU A 29 7.26 16.89 2.40
CA LEU A 29 6.85 15.74 1.57
C LEU A 29 7.16 14.42 2.27
N TYR A 30 8.35 14.28 2.86
CA TYR A 30 8.70 13.10 3.67
C TYR A 30 7.69 12.89 4.81
N GLY A 31 7.45 13.90 5.65
CA GLY A 31 6.51 13.79 6.78
C GLY A 31 5.08 13.48 6.35
N GLY A 32 4.64 14.02 5.20
CA GLY A 32 3.28 13.78 4.69
C GLY A 32 3.04 12.41 4.07
N PHE A 33 4.11 11.72 3.62
CA PHE A 33 4.00 10.45 2.91
C PHE A 33 4.64 9.26 3.62
N ARG A 34 5.54 9.48 4.60
CA ARG A 34 6.30 8.40 5.26
C ARG A 34 5.39 7.30 5.78
N ASP A 35 4.40 7.64 6.57
CA ASP A 35 3.54 6.65 7.21
C ASP A 35 2.65 5.90 6.19
N LYS A 36 2.22 6.58 5.13
CA LYS A 36 1.45 5.94 4.05
C LYS A 36 2.30 4.93 3.27
N ILE A 37 3.53 5.31 2.92
CA ILE A 37 4.48 4.44 2.23
C ILE A 37 4.89 3.28 3.13
N TYR A 38 5.22 3.54 4.40
CA TYR A 38 5.57 2.51 5.36
C TYR A 38 4.47 1.47 5.50
N ARG A 39 3.22 1.89 5.74
CA ARG A 39 2.07 0.97 5.85
C ARG A 39 1.89 0.13 4.58
N TYR A 40 1.97 0.77 3.40
CA TYR A 40 1.87 0.08 2.11
C TYR A 40 2.97 -0.99 1.95
N VAL A 41 4.22 -0.65 2.24
CA VAL A 41 5.36 -1.55 2.14
C VAL A 41 5.26 -2.67 3.17
N PHE A 42 4.97 -2.31 4.43
CA PHE A 42 4.83 -3.27 5.52
C PHE A 42 3.75 -4.31 5.23
N PHE A 43 2.58 -3.88 4.73
CA PHE A 43 1.50 -4.80 4.34
C PHE A 43 1.96 -5.83 3.30
N LYS A 44 2.94 -5.50 2.48
CA LYS A 44 3.51 -6.42 1.49
C LYS A 44 4.63 -7.29 2.06
N CYS A 45 5.55 -6.71 2.82
CA CYS A 45 6.75 -7.41 3.30
C CYS A 45 6.50 -8.24 4.56
N GLY A 46 5.53 -7.86 5.40
CA GLY A 46 5.22 -8.53 6.65
C GLY A 46 6.32 -8.44 7.73
N ASN A 47 7.38 -7.69 7.48
CA ASN A 47 8.53 -7.54 8.38
C ASN A 47 8.85 -6.06 8.58
N HIS A 48 9.05 -5.65 9.84
CA HIS A 48 9.26 -4.26 10.23
C HIS A 48 10.58 -3.71 9.68
N ALA A 49 11.67 -4.44 9.88
CA ALA A 49 12.99 -3.99 9.44
C ALA A 49 13.06 -3.84 7.91
N ASP A 50 12.58 -4.85 7.17
CA ASP A 50 12.51 -4.77 5.71
C ASP A 50 11.61 -3.61 5.24
N ALA A 51 10.50 -3.35 5.94
CA ALA A 51 9.60 -2.26 5.60
C ALA A 51 10.22 -0.89 5.85
N GLU A 52 10.97 -0.71 6.93
CA GLU A 52 11.72 0.51 7.20
C GLU A 52 12.81 0.74 6.15
N ASP A 53 13.60 -0.27 5.86
CA ASP A 53 14.68 -0.19 4.87
C ASP A 53 14.14 0.18 3.49
N ILE A 54 13.08 -0.48 3.04
CA ILE A 54 12.45 -0.17 1.75
C ILE A 54 11.83 1.22 1.77
N THR A 55 11.18 1.63 2.86
CA THR A 55 10.60 2.97 2.99
C THR A 55 11.70 4.05 2.88
N ASN A 56 12.81 3.87 3.56
CA ASN A 56 13.94 4.79 3.48
C ASN A 56 14.51 4.86 2.05
N GLU A 57 14.63 3.71 1.38
CA GLU A 57 15.08 3.65 -0.02
C GLU A 57 14.08 4.34 -0.98
N VAL A 58 12.76 4.26 -0.73
CA VAL A 58 11.75 5.01 -1.50
C VAL A 58 12.04 6.51 -1.45
N PHE A 59 12.29 7.04 -0.26
CA PHE A 59 12.55 8.47 -0.09
C PHE A 59 13.92 8.88 -0.63
N LEU A 60 14.93 8.03 -0.51
CA LEU A 60 16.21 8.26 -1.14
C LEU A 60 16.06 8.39 -2.67
N ARG A 61 15.35 7.46 -3.31
CA ARG A 61 15.06 7.54 -4.75
C ARG A 61 14.18 8.73 -5.11
N MET A 62 13.24 9.08 -4.25
CA MET A 62 12.45 10.31 -4.42
C MET A 62 13.38 11.54 -4.50
N ILE A 63 14.28 11.71 -3.53
CA ILE A 63 15.22 12.85 -3.48
C ILE A 63 16.10 12.87 -4.72
N GLN A 64 16.64 11.74 -5.15
CA GLN A 64 17.53 11.62 -6.31
C GLN A 64 16.83 11.94 -7.63
N SER A 65 15.52 11.72 -7.73
CA SER A 65 14.78 11.80 -9.00
C SER A 65 13.73 12.90 -9.06
N ILE A 66 13.44 13.58 -7.94
CA ILE A 66 12.37 14.59 -7.89
C ILE A 66 12.64 15.79 -8.80
N ALA A 67 13.90 16.16 -9.02
CA ALA A 67 14.27 17.24 -9.93
C ALA A 67 13.77 16.97 -11.38
N ASN A 68 13.72 15.71 -11.79
CA ASN A 68 13.26 15.25 -13.10
C ASN A 68 11.78 14.88 -13.14
N PHE A 69 11.07 14.97 -11.99
CA PHE A 69 9.64 14.64 -11.93
C PHE A 69 8.83 15.59 -12.81
N GLN A 70 7.92 15.03 -13.60
CA GLN A 70 7.03 15.79 -14.49
C GLN A 70 5.58 15.36 -14.26
N TRP A 71 4.69 16.35 -14.21
CA TRP A 71 3.24 16.15 -14.02
C TRP A 71 2.51 15.52 -15.23
N LYS A 72 3.20 14.85 -16.14
CA LYS A 72 2.62 14.27 -17.36
C LYS A 72 1.64 13.13 -17.06
N GLY A 73 0.41 13.49 -16.65
CA GLY A 73 -0.67 12.55 -16.41
C GLY A 73 -0.51 11.65 -15.19
N ILE A 74 0.50 11.90 -14.34
CA ILE A 74 0.75 11.14 -13.11
C ILE A 74 0.94 12.12 -11.96
N GLY A 75 0.12 11.99 -10.91
CA GLY A 75 0.28 12.74 -9.67
C GLY A 75 1.49 12.29 -8.85
N PHE A 76 1.99 13.17 -7.99
CA PHE A 76 3.15 12.89 -7.14
C PHE A 76 2.94 11.65 -6.26
N SER A 77 1.76 11.52 -5.62
CA SER A 77 1.42 10.33 -4.81
C SER A 77 1.57 9.05 -5.63
N SER A 78 0.97 9.02 -6.82
CA SER A 78 1.02 7.85 -7.72
C SER A 78 2.44 7.50 -8.14
N TRP A 79 3.27 8.50 -8.43
CA TRP A 79 4.66 8.32 -8.77
C TRP A 79 5.48 7.75 -7.59
N LEU A 80 5.28 8.29 -6.39
CA LEU A 80 5.97 7.82 -5.18
C LEU A 80 5.59 6.37 -4.86
N PHE A 81 4.31 6.00 -4.96
CA PHE A 81 3.87 4.63 -4.77
C PHE A 81 4.34 3.67 -5.87
N ARG A 82 4.60 4.14 -7.09
CA ARG A 82 5.31 3.33 -8.11
C ARG A 82 6.74 3.01 -7.69
N ILE A 83 7.46 3.97 -7.13
CA ILE A 83 8.80 3.73 -6.59
C ILE A 83 8.72 2.65 -5.52
N ALA A 84 7.78 2.78 -4.57
CA ALA A 84 7.58 1.81 -3.50
C ALA A 84 7.24 0.41 -4.05
N SER A 85 6.31 0.31 -5.01
CA SER A 85 5.93 -0.95 -5.64
C SER A 85 7.10 -1.65 -6.32
N ASN A 86 7.91 -0.89 -7.08
CA ASN A 86 9.08 -1.44 -7.76
C ASN A 86 10.13 -1.96 -6.75
N LEU A 87 10.38 -1.22 -5.68
CA LEU A 87 11.32 -1.65 -4.63
C LEU A 87 10.87 -2.91 -3.91
N VAL A 88 9.56 -3.04 -3.63
CA VAL A 88 9.01 -4.28 -3.06
C VAL A 88 9.18 -5.46 -4.03
N ILE A 89 8.94 -5.26 -5.33
CA ILE A 89 9.17 -6.31 -6.34
C ILE A 89 10.65 -6.71 -6.38
N ASP A 90 11.56 -5.74 -6.37
CA ASP A 90 13.00 -6.00 -6.38
C ASP A 90 13.46 -6.71 -5.10
N TYR A 91 12.90 -6.34 -3.94
CA TYR A 91 13.14 -7.03 -2.68
C TYR A 91 12.80 -8.52 -2.76
N TYR A 92 11.60 -8.87 -3.26
CA TYR A 92 11.20 -10.27 -3.40
C TYR A 92 12.02 -11.02 -4.45
N ARG A 93 12.35 -10.37 -5.57
CA ARG A 93 13.23 -10.96 -6.58
C ARG A 93 14.62 -11.30 -6.01
N ASN A 94 15.17 -10.43 -5.18
CA ASN A 94 16.46 -10.65 -4.54
C ASN A 94 16.39 -11.73 -3.43
N LYS A 95 15.30 -11.74 -2.65
CA LYS A 95 15.05 -12.76 -1.63
C LYS A 95 14.90 -14.14 -2.26
N SER A 96 14.17 -14.26 -3.36
CA SER A 96 14.01 -15.50 -4.13
C SER A 96 15.33 -16.02 -4.69
N ARG A 97 16.24 -15.16 -5.12
CA ARG A 97 17.56 -15.57 -5.62
C ARG A 97 18.51 -16.05 -4.54
N ARG A 98 18.35 -15.59 -3.31
CA ARG A 98 19.18 -15.99 -2.15
C ARG A 98 18.71 -17.30 -1.54
N ASN A 99 17.42 -17.57 -1.57
CA ASN A 99 16.83 -18.80 -1.08
C ASN A 99 16.66 -19.75 -2.28
N THR A 100 17.45 -20.83 -2.33
CA THR A 100 17.41 -21.88 -3.37
C THR A 100 16.11 -22.71 -3.33
N GLU A 101 15.27 -22.51 -2.32
CA GLU A 101 13.95 -23.11 -2.21
C GLU A 101 12.90 -22.21 -2.87
N SER A 102 12.04 -22.84 -3.70
CA SER A 102 10.95 -22.15 -4.37
C SER A 102 10.07 -21.44 -3.36
N ILE A 103 10.15 -20.11 -3.32
CA ILE A 103 9.23 -19.29 -2.55
C ILE A 103 7.85 -19.48 -3.17
N LYS A 104 7.01 -20.28 -2.53
CA LYS A 104 5.59 -20.37 -2.87
C LYS A 104 5.00 -18.98 -2.65
N GLU A 105 4.05 -18.58 -3.48
CA GLU A 105 3.31 -17.28 -3.40
C GLU A 105 2.79 -16.93 -2.00
N ARG A 106 2.80 -17.88 -1.07
CA ARG A 106 2.46 -17.71 0.36
C ARG A 106 3.46 -16.89 1.17
N ASP A 107 4.72 -16.80 0.73
CA ASP A 107 5.76 -16.09 1.47
C ASP A 107 5.71 -14.57 1.31
N TYR A 108 4.73 -14.08 0.52
CA TYR A 108 4.47 -12.63 0.35
C TYR A 108 3.85 -11.98 1.59
N ILE A 109 3.42 -12.78 2.56
CA ILE A 109 2.87 -12.28 3.82
C ILE A 109 3.47 -13.16 4.91
N GLY A 110 4.64 -12.77 5.43
CA GLY A 110 5.24 -13.40 6.59
C GLY A 110 4.28 -13.40 7.79
N GLU A 111 4.55 -14.20 8.81
CA GLU A 111 3.86 -14.13 10.10
C GLU A 111 4.02 -12.72 10.66
N THR A 112 3.05 -11.86 10.36
CA THR A 112 3.09 -10.46 10.72
C THR A 112 2.62 -10.30 12.15
N ASN A 113 3.46 -9.72 13.01
CA ASN A 113 3.06 -9.33 14.34
C ASN A 113 2.08 -8.15 14.29
N TRP A 114 0.78 -8.48 14.45
CA TRP A 114 -0.33 -7.54 14.36
C TRP A 114 -0.32 -6.43 15.40
N GLU A 115 0.24 -6.69 16.56
CA GLU A 115 0.31 -5.72 17.65
C GLU A 115 1.14 -4.50 17.22
N GLN A 116 2.21 -4.73 16.48
CA GLN A 116 3.07 -3.67 15.96
C GLN A 116 2.41 -2.81 14.86
N ILE A 117 1.53 -3.40 14.03
CA ILE A 117 0.81 -2.63 13.00
C ILE A 117 -0.30 -1.78 13.61
N SER A 118 -0.95 -2.31 14.64
CA SER A 118 -2.16 -1.69 15.19
C SER A 118 -1.91 -0.31 15.78
N GLU A 119 -0.68 0.01 16.17
CA GLU A 119 -0.31 1.32 16.71
C GLU A 119 -0.31 2.42 15.63
N PHE A 120 -0.11 2.06 14.36
CA PHE A 120 0.00 3.03 13.24
C PHE A 120 -1.29 3.19 12.43
N LEU A 121 -2.42 2.62 12.88
CA LEU A 121 -3.63 2.55 12.06
C LEU A 121 -4.85 3.16 12.73
N ASP A 122 -5.42 4.18 12.08
CA ASP A 122 -6.70 4.79 12.50
C ASP A 122 -7.90 3.83 12.37
N ASN A 123 -7.79 2.75 11.59
CA ASN A 123 -8.85 1.77 11.29
C ASN A 123 -8.37 0.32 11.51
N ARG A 124 -8.03 -0.02 12.74
CA ARG A 124 -7.54 -1.37 13.14
C ARG A 124 -8.41 -2.51 12.64
N ASP A 125 -9.72 -2.38 12.77
CA ASP A 125 -10.68 -3.45 12.41
C ASP A 125 -10.69 -3.74 10.91
N LEU A 126 -10.68 -2.70 10.07
CA LEU A 126 -10.66 -2.85 8.62
C LEU A 126 -9.37 -3.53 8.15
N PHE A 127 -8.26 -3.16 8.74
CA PHE A 127 -6.97 -3.77 8.43
C PHE A 127 -6.90 -5.23 8.79
N GLN A 128 -7.35 -5.61 9.99
CA GLN A 128 -7.42 -7.02 10.40
C GLN A 128 -8.28 -7.84 9.44
N VAL A 129 -9.41 -7.28 9.03
CA VAL A 129 -10.30 -7.94 8.07
C VAL A 129 -9.60 -8.13 6.73
N ILE A 130 -8.97 -7.09 6.20
CA ILE A 130 -8.26 -7.15 4.92
C ILE A 130 -7.15 -8.19 5.01
N TYR A 131 -6.31 -8.10 5.99
CA TYR A 131 -5.14 -8.97 6.14
C TYR A 131 -5.52 -10.45 6.33
N LYS A 132 -6.39 -10.77 7.28
CA LYS A 132 -6.83 -12.16 7.52
C LYS A 132 -7.49 -12.80 6.31
N ASN A 133 -7.92 -12.01 5.33
CA ASN A 133 -8.63 -12.48 4.15
C ASN A 133 -7.88 -12.16 2.83
N THR A 134 -6.64 -11.69 2.89
CA THR A 134 -5.85 -11.37 1.68
C THR A 134 -5.61 -12.58 0.79
N ASP A 135 -5.47 -13.78 1.35
CA ASP A 135 -5.19 -15.01 0.59
C ASP A 135 -6.32 -15.38 -0.39
N TYR A 136 -7.52 -14.89 -0.14
CA TYR A 136 -8.66 -15.08 -1.05
C TYR A 136 -8.68 -14.11 -2.24
N LEU A 137 -7.79 -13.12 -2.25
CA LEU A 137 -7.70 -12.11 -3.30
C LEU A 137 -6.66 -12.51 -4.36
N THR A 138 -6.94 -12.14 -5.62
CA THR A 138 -5.91 -12.20 -6.67
C THR A 138 -4.86 -11.13 -6.44
N GLN A 139 -3.66 -11.24 -7.04
CA GLN A 139 -2.60 -10.25 -6.91
C GLN A 139 -3.05 -8.84 -7.29
N LEU A 140 -3.84 -8.70 -8.37
CA LEU A 140 -4.41 -7.41 -8.76
C LEU A 140 -5.40 -6.86 -7.74
N GLN A 141 -6.20 -7.72 -7.11
CA GLN A 141 -7.12 -7.34 -6.06
C GLN A 141 -6.37 -6.91 -4.79
N LYS A 142 -5.32 -7.67 -4.39
CA LYS A 142 -4.43 -7.31 -3.28
C LYS A 142 -3.81 -5.94 -3.50
N GLU A 143 -3.29 -5.68 -4.69
CA GLU A 143 -2.66 -4.41 -5.04
C GLU A 143 -3.62 -3.24 -4.96
N VAL A 144 -4.82 -3.37 -5.56
CA VAL A 144 -5.84 -2.31 -5.47
C VAL A 144 -6.26 -2.07 -4.02
N VAL A 145 -6.48 -3.12 -3.23
CA VAL A 145 -6.86 -3.01 -1.81
C VAL A 145 -5.74 -2.32 -1.01
N ASN A 146 -4.48 -2.70 -1.24
CA ASN A 146 -3.35 -2.10 -0.55
C ASN A 146 -3.21 -0.61 -0.89
N LEU A 147 -3.21 -0.23 -2.17
CA LEU A 147 -3.10 1.18 -2.57
C LEU A 147 -4.27 2.02 -2.05
N ARG A 148 -5.51 1.50 -2.13
CA ARG A 148 -6.73 2.22 -1.77
C ARG A 148 -6.95 2.38 -0.28
N PHE A 149 -6.75 1.32 0.49
CA PHE A 149 -7.17 1.27 1.89
C PHE A 149 -5.99 1.33 2.87
N ILE A 150 -4.80 0.94 2.44
CA ILE A 150 -3.58 1.00 3.24
C ILE A 150 -2.78 2.26 2.91
N GLY A 151 -2.55 2.51 1.62
CA GLY A 151 -1.84 3.68 1.10
C GLY A 151 -2.68 4.94 1.03
N ASP A 152 -4.01 4.83 1.24
CA ASP A 152 -4.96 5.95 1.21
C ASP A 152 -4.93 6.75 -0.12
N LEU A 153 -4.74 6.06 -1.25
CA LEU A 153 -4.81 6.66 -2.57
C LEU A 153 -6.27 6.78 -3.05
N SER A 154 -6.58 7.83 -3.79
CA SER A 154 -7.84 7.93 -4.54
C SER A 154 -7.92 6.88 -5.66
N LEU A 155 -9.11 6.66 -6.23
CA LEU A 155 -9.27 5.78 -7.40
C LEU A 155 -8.40 6.22 -8.59
N LYS A 156 -8.29 7.53 -8.80
CA LYS A 156 -7.46 8.12 -9.87
C LYS A 156 -5.99 7.83 -9.62
N GLU A 157 -5.49 8.16 -8.43
CA GLU A 157 -4.08 7.90 -8.06
C GLU A 157 -3.73 6.42 -8.11
N THR A 158 -4.65 5.53 -7.67
CA THR A 158 -4.46 4.09 -7.77
C THR A 158 -4.35 3.63 -9.23
N ALA A 159 -5.22 4.15 -10.09
CA ALA A 159 -5.19 3.85 -11.52
C ALA A 159 -3.87 4.32 -12.17
N GLU A 160 -3.45 5.53 -11.83
CA GLU A 160 -2.16 6.07 -12.25
C GLU A 160 -1.00 5.21 -11.74
N ALA A 161 -0.96 4.87 -10.43
CA ALA A 161 0.09 4.05 -9.84
C ALA A 161 0.20 2.67 -10.51
N MET A 162 -0.92 2.05 -10.85
CA MET A 162 -1.00 0.74 -11.48
C MET A 162 -0.90 0.77 -13.01
N ALA A 163 -0.77 1.94 -13.64
CA ALA A 163 -0.84 2.13 -15.10
C ALA A 163 -2.10 1.50 -15.71
N LYS A 164 -3.26 1.69 -15.04
CA LYS A 164 -4.58 1.20 -15.47
C LYS A 164 -5.56 2.36 -15.62
N ASN A 165 -6.69 2.11 -16.32
CA ASN A 165 -7.78 3.08 -16.32
C ASN A 165 -8.61 2.99 -15.02
N VAL A 166 -9.26 4.10 -14.66
CA VAL A 166 -10.04 4.23 -13.42
C VAL A 166 -11.19 3.22 -13.36
N ASN A 167 -11.85 2.93 -14.48
CA ASN A 167 -12.97 1.98 -14.52
C ASN A 167 -12.50 0.56 -14.22
N SER A 168 -11.34 0.15 -14.74
CA SER A 168 -10.72 -1.14 -14.41
C SER A 168 -10.40 -1.25 -12.92
N VAL A 169 -9.81 -0.22 -12.33
CA VAL A 169 -9.50 -0.19 -10.88
C VAL A 169 -10.78 -0.26 -10.05
N LYS A 170 -11.82 0.48 -10.45
CA LYS A 170 -13.14 0.45 -9.80
C LYS A 170 -13.76 -0.96 -9.83
N ALA A 171 -13.70 -1.63 -10.97
CA ALA A 171 -14.20 -3.01 -11.12
C ALA A 171 -13.42 -4.00 -10.25
N ILE A 172 -12.08 -3.92 -10.25
CA ILE A 172 -11.21 -4.77 -9.42
C ILE A 172 -11.48 -4.52 -7.92
N GLN A 173 -11.59 -3.26 -7.50
CA GLN A 173 -11.93 -2.89 -6.13
C GLN A 173 -13.28 -3.47 -5.71
N HIS A 174 -14.31 -3.34 -6.55
CA HIS A 174 -15.64 -3.88 -6.26
C HIS A 174 -15.60 -5.40 -6.08
N ALA A 175 -14.91 -6.11 -6.98
CA ALA A 175 -14.76 -7.57 -6.89
C ALA A 175 -13.98 -7.99 -5.64
N ALA A 176 -12.93 -7.25 -5.27
CA ALA A 176 -12.16 -7.51 -4.05
C ALA A 176 -13.01 -7.32 -2.79
N ILE A 177 -13.73 -6.21 -2.68
CA ILE A 177 -14.61 -5.92 -1.53
C ILE A 177 -15.72 -6.96 -1.41
N LYS A 178 -16.32 -7.40 -2.53
CA LYS A 178 -17.33 -8.46 -2.53
C LYS A 178 -16.77 -9.74 -1.93
N LYS A 179 -15.60 -10.20 -2.38
CA LYS A 179 -14.93 -11.41 -1.85
C LYS A 179 -14.62 -11.29 -0.36
N LEU A 180 -14.07 -10.14 0.08
CA LEU A 180 -13.77 -9.90 1.49
C LEU A 180 -15.03 -9.99 2.36
N LYS A 181 -16.14 -9.36 1.92
CA LYS A 181 -17.42 -9.41 2.63
C LYS A 181 -17.97 -10.84 2.73
N GLU A 182 -17.87 -11.63 1.67
CA GLU A 182 -18.29 -13.03 1.66
C GLU A 182 -17.48 -13.85 2.66
N LYS A 183 -16.15 -13.69 2.68
CA LYS A 183 -15.27 -14.42 3.60
C LYS A 183 -15.47 -14.03 5.07
N VAL A 184 -15.69 -12.77 5.35
CA VAL A 184 -16.01 -12.32 6.72
C VAL A 184 -17.31 -12.97 7.22
N LYS A 185 -18.34 -13.01 6.37
CA LYS A 185 -19.62 -13.67 6.71
C LYS A 185 -19.44 -15.18 6.94
N GLU A 186 -18.67 -15.87 6.11
CA GLU A 186 -18.36 -17.30 6.27
C GLU A 186 -17.62 -17.56 7.60
N ASN A 187 -16.59 -16.75 7.90
CA ASN A 187 -15.83 -16.88 9.14
C ASN A 187 -16.67 -16.60 10.38
N GLN A 188 -17.57 -15.60 10.35
CA GLN A 188 -18.50 -15.34 11.45
C GLN A 188 -19.46 -16.51 11.68
N LYS A 189 -20.03 -17.08 10.62
CA LYS A 189 -20.89 -18.29 10.74
C LYS A 189 -20.13 -19.47 11.34
N ARG A 190 -18.90 -19.71 10.90
CA ARG A 190 -18.06 -20.80 11.40
C ARG A 190 -17.76 -20.63 12.90
N ASN A 191 -17.41 -19.42 13.33
CA ASN A 191 -17.14 -19.12 14.73
C ASN A 191 -18.38 -19.30 15.63
N ILE A 192 -19.58 -19.02 15.13
CA ILE A 192 -20.84 -19.25 15.85
C ILE A 192 -21.08 -20.75 16.00
N LEU A 193 -20.92 -21.52 14.93
CA LEU A 193 -21.13 -22.98 14.93
C LEU A 193 -20.16 -23.71 15.87
N GLN A 194 -18.90 -23.24 15.97
CA GLN A 194 -17.90 -23.82 16.87
C GLN A 194 -18.17 -23.55 18.36
N LYS A 195 -19.00 -22.55 18.68
CA LYS A 195 -19.40 -22.22 20.06
C LYS A 195 -20.68 -22.91 20.53
N LEU A 196 -21.35 -23.66 19.66
CA LEU A 196 -22.50 -24.47 20.05
C LEU A 196 -22.02 -25.71 20.81
N PRO A 197 -22.66 -26.10 21.92
CA PRO A 197 -22.34 -27.33 22.63
C PRO A 197 -22.46 -28.51 21.64
N GLN A 198 -21.43 -29.37 21.64
CA GLN A 198 -21.47 -30.65 20.94
C GLN A 198 -22.07 -31.62 21.95
N ASP A 199 -23.38 -31.91 21.81
CA ASP A 199 -24.06 -32.96 22.56
C ASP A 199 -23.54 -34.34 22.14
#